data_f4506d3e50542b5289689335c1c99b6e
#
_entry.id   f4506d3e50542b5289689335c1c99b6e
#
_cell.length_a   1.000
_cell.length_b   1.000
_cell.length_c   1.000
_cell.angle_alpha   90.00
_cell.angle_beta   90.00
_cell.angle_gamma   90.00
#
_symmetry.space_group_name_H-M   'P 1'
#
loop_
_entity.id
_entity.type
_entity.pdbx_description
1 polymer ?
#
loop_
_entity_poly.entity_id
_entity_poly.type
_entity_poly.pdbx_seq_one_letter_code
_entity_poly.pdbx_strand_id
1 'polypeptide(L)'
;MLAHIMCIIVMHGAGCRWSTETTTAIHLGLLMHLFVAGPQLGPAEYIRIERLSPRVVLAYWPGIDRRCNLTVIRSQKGLVIIDTEASPRVMAPIKEKIEQSLGRRDWAYVINTHAHDNHCSGNCLFKGAVIVGHNNLPEDMQWLIRRQTEPDWKRRELDHVASILRNLRAALPQSAGNHMYTRLIRSDITFYGLFVKDLEEGYEVVKPSLMFADRHTLDLGDLTLELIFFGKGHSLSDTLVYIPQERVLVTGAIAYQRGQLPEIGEQSQLQDVHRFLAVLDSLLGNCVKIDHVIPSHSAPLQRSDLPPIRDYYQRMLTEVQAARQQGLTLEQTVARLAVRTKFPAFRDPPPGHWGYGMQERNVKNLWRILSEEQPQP
;
A
#
# COMPACT_ATOMS: atom_id res chain seq x y z
N MET A 1 -1.69 2.20 22.44
CA MET A 1 -0.85 3.35 22.88
C MET A 1 -0.18 4.10 21.72
N LEU A 2 0.19 3.46 20.62
CA LEU A 2 0.77 4.14 19.44
C LEU A 2 -0.24 4.96 18.59
N ALA A 3 -1.51 4.61 18.61
CA ALA A 3 -2.56 5.33 17.88
C ALA A 3 -2.91 6.72 18.48
N HIS A 4 -2.56 6.98 19.73
CA HIS A 4 -2.83 8.26 20.40
C HIS A 4 -1.82 9.37 20.04
N ILE A 5 -0.64 9.01 19.55
CA ILE A 5 0.44 9.99 19.29
C ILE A 5 0.29 10.66 17.91
N MET A 6 -0.36 10.01 16.96
CA MET A 6 -0.63 10.63 15.64
C MET A 6 -1.73 11.71 15.67
N CYS A 7 -2.61 11.70 16.67
CA CYS A 7 -3.69 12.69 16.80
C CYS A 7 -3.24 14.06 17.32
N ILE A 8 -2.06 14.16 17.97
CA ILE A 8 -1.59 15.40 18.63
C ILE A 8 -0.94 16.38 17.64
N ILE A 9 -0.49 15.92 16.47
CA ILE A 9 0.21 16.78 15.51
C ILE A 9 -0.74 17.68 14.68
N VAL A 10 -2.04 17.40 14.65
CA VAL A 10 -3.02 18.13 13.81
C VAL A 10 -3.76 19.26 14.56
N MET A 11 -3.68 19.38 15.89
CA MET A 11 -4.59 20.23 16.69
C MET A 11 -3.96 21.43 17.41
N HIS A 12 -2.78 21.92 17.04
CA HIS A 12 -2.21 23.14 17.64
C HIS A 12 -1.77 24.20 16.63
N GLY A 13 -2.73 24.66 15.86
CA GLY A 13 -2.60 25.81 14.95
C GLY A 13 -3.57 26.94 15.31
N ALA A 14 -3.54 27.46 16.52
CA ALA A 14 -4.22 28.74 16.84
C ALA A 14 -3.56 29.44 18.05
N GLY A 15 -2.84 30.50 17.77
CA GLY A 15 -2.78 31.69 18.61
C GLY A 15 -1.83 31.68 19.80
N CYS A 16 -0.57 32.10 19.62
CA CYS A 16 0.17 32.82 20.65
C CYS A 16 1.03 33.93 20.01
N ARG A 17 0.76 35.18 20.45
CA ARG A 17 1.59 36.34 20.12
C ARG A 17 2.87 36.29 20.96
N TRP A 18 4.02 36.46 20.33
CA TRP A 18 5.30 36.65 21.01
C TRP A 18 5.75 38.09 20.81
N SER A 19 6.08 38.73 21.93
CA SER A 19 6.74 40.03 21.98
C SER A 19 8.24 39.90 21.75
N THR A 20 8.78 40.90 21.10
CA THR A 20 10.17 41.07 20.70
C THR A 20 11.11 41.20 21.89
N GLU A 21 12.11 40.30 21.97
CA GLU A 21 13.42 40.61 22.53
C GLU A 21 14.50 39.95 21.65
N THR A 22 15.09 40.79 20.86
CA THR A 22 16.27 40.53 20.03
C THR A 22 17.51 40.64 20.92
N THR A 23 18.33 39.60 20.99
CA THR A 23 19.82 39.65 21.05
C THR A 23 20.52 38.38 21.57
N THR A 24 19.82 37.25 21.78
CA THR A 24 20.50 36.00 22.22
C THR A 24 20.34 34.84 21.24
N ALA A 25 19.73 35.06 20.08
CA ALA A 25 19.33 34.01 19.16
C ALA A 25 20.48 33.47 18.26
N ILE A 26 21.60 34.19 18.15
CA ILE A 26 22.66 33.82 17.17
C ILE A 26 23.58 32.70 17.69
N HIS A 27 23.75 32.55 19.00
CA HIS A 27 24.61 31.50 19.56
C HIS A 27 23.88 30.18 19.85
N LEU A 28 22.56 30.18 20.01
CA LEU A 28 21.78 28.94 20.18
C LEU A 28 21.50 28.26 18.82
N GLY A 29 21.39 29.04 17.74
CA GLY A 29 21.17 28.52 16.39
C GLY A 29 22.30 27.65 15.86
N LEU A 30 23.56 27.98 16.18
CA LEU A 30 24.74 27.23 15.74
C LEU A 30 24.94 25.93 16.55
N LEU A 31 24.55 25.90 17.82
CA LEU A 31 24.62 24.70 18.66
C LEU A 31 23.50 23.70 18.38
N MET A 32 22.32 24.16 17.94
CA MET A 32 21.24 23.25 17.52
C MET A 32 21.52 22.51 16.20
N HIS A 33 22.36 23.06 15.32
CA HIS A 33 22.75 22.37 14.07
C HIS A 33 23.77 21.24 14.29
N LEU A 34 24.46 21.21 15.41
CA LEU A 34 25.47 20.19 15.72
C LEU A 34 24.94 18.93 16.43
N PHE A 35 23.71 18.95 16.99
CA PHE A 35 23.15 17.82 17.74
C PHE A 35 22.18 16.91 16.94
N VAL A 36 21.89 17.22 15.65
CA VAL A 36 20.96 16.43 14.82
C VAL A 36 21.69 15.59 13.74
N ALA A 37 23.00 15.72 13.63
CA ALA A 37 23.79 15.03 12.60
C ALA A 37 24.33 13.65 13.05
N GLY A 38 23.45 12.72 13.37
CA GLY A 38 23.77 11.31 13.10
C GLY A 38 23.77 11.09 11.58
N PRO A 39 24.55 10.15 11.03
CA PRO A 39 24.57 9.90 9.59
C PRO A 39 23.15 9.71 9.07
N GLN A 40 22.80 10.44 8.00
CA GLN A 40 21.50 10.28 7.36
C GLN A 40 21.53 8.93 6.64
N LEU A 41 20.83 7.94 7.22
CA LEU A 41 20.73 6.60 6.68
C LEU A 41 19.94 6.62 5.36
N GLY A 42 20.37 5.85 4.36
CA GLY A 42 19.63 5.65 3.11
C GLY A 42 18.44 4.72 3.28
N PRO A 43 17.50 4.64 2.31
CA PRO A 43 16.34 3.75 2.39
C PRO A 43 16.71 2.29 2.68
N ALA A 44 17.78 1.79 2.08
CA ALA A 44 18.26 0.42 2.26
C ALA A 44 18.59 0.06 3.71
N GLU A 45 18.96 1.02 4.54
CA GLU A 45 19.30 0.78 5.94
C GLU A 45 18.08 0.59 6.84
N TYR A 46 16.91 1.00 6.36
CA TYR A 46 15.63 0.80 7.05
C TYR A 46 14.93 -0.49 6.63
N ILE A 47 15.30 -1.07 5.47
CA ILE A 47 14.73 -2.31 4.95
C ILE A 47 15.31 -3.52 5.66
N ARG A 48 14.45 -4.46 6.02
CA ARG A 48 14.80 -5.83 6.40
C ARG A 48 14.54 -6.77 5.23
N ILE A 49 15.44 -7.71 5.01
CA ILE A 49 15.29 -8.80 4.04
C ILE A 49 15.14 -10.10 4.83
N GLU A 50 14.03 -10.79 4.58
CA GLU A 50 13.67 -12.03 5.26
C GLU A 50 13.38 -13.14 4.24
N ARG A 51 13.95 -14.31 4.43
CA ARG A 51 13.64 -15.47 3.60
C ARG A 51 12.41 -16.17 4.15
N LEU A 52 11.34 -16.21 3.36
CA LEU A 52 10.08 -16.86 3.72
C LEU A 52 10.07 -18.33 3.32
N SER A 53 10.75 -18.66 2.21
CA SER A 53 10.86 -20.02 1.68
C SER A 53 12.18 -20.19 0.94
N PRO A 54 12.53 -21.38 0.41
CA PRO A 54 13.77 -21.57 -0.34
C PRO A 54 14.00 -20.59 -1.47
N ARG A 55 12.93 -20.11 -2.11
CA ARG A 55 12.98 -19.22 -3.30
C ARG A 55 12.34 -17.86 -3.11
N VAL A 56 11.57 -17.64 -2.05
CA VAL A 56 10.86 -16.38 -1.81
C VAL A 56 11.50 -15.59 -0.68
N VAL A 57 11.80 -14.35 -0.98
CA VAL A 57 12.37 -13.37 -0.06
C VAL A 57 11.44 -12.16 0.02
N LEU A 58 11.21 -11.67 1.23
CA LEU A 58 10.46 -10.46 1.50
C LEU A 58 11.43 -9.34 1.92
N ALA A 59 11.38 -8.22 1.22
CA ALA A 59 12.03 -6.99 1.65
C ALA A 59 10.94 -6.01 2.13
N TYR A 60 11.03 -5.54 3.37
CA TYR A 60 10.00 -4.74 4.01
C TYR A 60 10.58 -3.72 5.01
N TRP A 61 9.74 -2.77 5.41
CA TRP A 61 10.08 -1.70 6.35
C TRP A 61 9.57 -2.05 7.75
N PRO A 62 10.40 -2.56 8.68
CA PRO A 62 9.94 -2.98 10.00
C PRO A 62 9.28 -1.84 10.77
N GLY A 63 8.01 -2.06 11.18
CA GLY A 63 7.24 -1.12 11.98
C GLY A 63 6.70 0.09 11.21
N ILE A 64 6.73 0.06 9.87
CA ILE A 64 6.17 1.14 9.03
C ILE A 64 5.12 0.55 8.09
N ASP A 65 3.91 0.41 8.58
CA ASP A 65 2.81 -0.29 7.89
C ASP A 65 2.32 0.36 6.59
N ARG A 66 2.72 1.60 6.31
CA ARG A 66 2.37 2.32 5.07
C ARG A 66 3.37 2.14 3.93
N ARG A 67 4.48 1.45 4.16
CA ARG A 67 5.50 1.18 3.15
C ARG A 67 5.22 -0.12 2.44
N CYS A 68 5.60 -0.17 1.16
CA CYS A 68 5.38 -1.34 0.33
C CYS A 68 6.22 -2.54 0.79
N ASN A 69 5.62 -3.70 0.76
CA ASN A 69 6.29 -4.98 0.83
C ASN A 69 6.77 -5.38 -0.57
N LEU A 70 8.04 -5.69 -0.72
CA LEU A 70 8.62 -6.14 -1.98
C LEU A 70 8.88 -7.63 -1.90
N THR A 71 8.17 -8.41 -2.71
CA THR A 71 8.37 -9.87 -2.76
C THR A 71 9.30 -10.22 -3.91
N VAL A 72 10.41 -10.89 -3.60
CA VAL A 72 11.40 -11.30 -4.58
C VAL A 72 11.44 -12.82 -4.69
N ILE A 73 11.34 -13.32 -5.93
CA ILE A 73 11.37 -14.75 -6.23
C ILE A 73 12.65 -15.08 -7.01
N ARG A 74 13.35 -16.11 -6.56
CA ARG A 74 14.52 -16.67 -7.24
C ARG A 74 14.06 -17.81 -8.13
N SER A 75 14.23 -17.68 -9.43
CA SER A 75 13.84 -18.72 -10.39
C SER A 75 14.97 -19.09 -11.33
N GLN A 76 14.75 -20.14 -12.11
CA GLN A 76 15.68 -20.58 -13.14
C GLN A 76 15.78 -19.55 -14.28
N LYS A 77 14.67 -18.85 -14.60
CA LYS A 77 14.64 -17.82 -15.66
C LYS A 77 15.13 -16.43 -15.22
N GLY A 78 15.52 -16.27 -13.94
CA GLY A 78 15.98 -15.01 -13.38
C GLY A 78 15.28 -14.63 -12.09
N LEU A 79 15.55 -13.42 -11.61
CA LEU A 79 14.86 -12.84 -10.48
C LEU A 79 13.51 -12.25 -10.93
N VAL A 80 12.51 -12.40 -10.10
CA VAL A 80 11.20 -11.75 -10.25
C VAL A 80 10.97 -10.87 -9.03
N ILE A 81 10.49 -9.66 -9.22
CA ILE A 81 10.03 -8.81 -8.12
C ILE A 81 8.55 -8.50 -8.28
N ILE A 82 7.82 -8.52 -7.16
CA ILE A 82 6.44 -8.05 -7.09
C ILE A 82 6.47 -6.71 -6.37
N ASP A 83 6.01 -5.67 -7.06
CA ASP A 83 6.01 -4.26 -6.73
C ASP A 83 7.41 -3.60 -6.61
N THR A 84 7.49 -2.25 -6.74
CA THR A 84 8.76 -1.53 -6.95
C THR A 84 8.87 -0.19 -6.22
N GLU A 85 8.15 0.03 -5.13
CA GLU A 85 8.22 1.25 -4.31
C GLU A 85 7.74 2.55 -4.98
N ALA A 86 7.69 3.63 -4.19
CA ALA A 86 7.04 4.90 -4.51
C ALA A 86 7.82 5.80 -5.47
N SER A 87 9.12 5.58 -5.61
CA SER A 87 9.94 6.37 -6.53
C SER A 87 11.27 5.68 -6.85
N PRO A 88 11.89 6.00 -7.99
CA PRO A 88 13.19 5.42 -8.37
C PRO A 88 14.29 5.66 -7.34
N ARG A 89 14.38 6.87 -6.76
CA ARG A 89 15.42 7.19 -5.76
C ARG A 89 15.24 6.43 -4.44
N VAL A 90 14.00 6.10 -4.09
CA VAL A 90 13.72 5.23 -2.93
C VAL A 90 14.07 3.80 -3.26
N MET A 91 13.67 3.31 -4.45
CA MET A 91 13.85 1.90 -4.84
C MET A 91 15.29 1.53 -5.17
N ALA A 92 16.08 2.42 -5.78
CA ALA A 92 17.43 2.09 -6.26
C ALA A 92 18.35 1.48 -5.18
N PRO A 93 18.52 2.10 -3.99
CA PRO A 93 19.36 1.51 -2.93
C PRO A 93 18.75 0.24 -2.33
N ILE A 94 17.43 0.08 -2.36
CA ILE A 94 16.76 -1.14 -1.90
C ILE A 94 17.03 -2.29 -2.88
N LYS A 95 16.89 -2.01 -4.19
CA LYS A 95 17.22 -2.97 -5.26
C LYS A 95 18.66 -3.45 -5.13
N GLU A 96 19.61 -2.54 -4.95
CA GLU A 96 21.03 -2.88 -4.76
C GLU A 96 21.23 -3.79 -3.54
N LYS A 97 20.61 -3.49 -2.40
CA LYS A 97 20.68 -4.32 -1.18
C LYS A 97 20.11 -5.72 -1.42
N ILE A 98 18.98 -5.83 -2.17
CA ILE A 98 18.40 -7.12 -2.54
C ILE A 98 19.38 -7.90 -3.42
N GLU A 99 19.95 -7.28 -4.44
CA GLU A 99 20.94 -7.89 -5.34
C GLU A 99 22.18 -8.40 -4.60
N GLN A 100 22.71 -7.60 -3.69
CA GLN A 100 23.83 -7.99 -2.83
C GLN A 100 23.47 -9.18 -1.92
N SER A 101 22.28 -9.14 -1.30
CA SER A 101 21.80 -10.21 -0.41
C SER A 101 21.60 -11.55 -1.15
N LEU A 102 21.19 -11.49 -2.43
CA LEU A 102 20.92 -12.68 -3.24
C LEU A 102 22.12 -13.13 -4.09
N GLY A 103 23.14 -12.27 -4.25
CA GLY A 103 24.26 -12.52 -5.16
C GLY A 103 23.86 -12.59 -6.63
N ARG A 104 22.71 -11.96 -7.01
CA ARG A 104 22.11 -12.02 -8.37
C ARG A 104 21.58 -10.65 -8.78
N ARG A 105 21.59 -10.39 -10.09
CA ARG A 105 21.11 -9.13 -10.72
C ARG A 105 20.31 -9.36 -12.00
N ASP A 106 20.04 -10.61 -12.34
CA ASP A 106 19.40 -11.06 -13.56
C ASP A 106 17.86 -10.96 -13.45
N TRP A 107 17.35 -9.73 -13.37
CA TRP A 107 15.93 -9.45 -13.29
C TRP A 107 15.21 -9.85 -14.59
N ALA A 108 14.32 -10.84 -14.50
CA ALA A 108 13.54 -11.32 -15.64
C ALA A 108 12.15 -10.67 -15.71
N TYR A 109 11.51 -10.47 -14.54
CA TYR A 109 10.15 -9.95 -14.49
C TYR A 109 9.97 -8.98 -13.32
N VAL A 110 9.12 -7.99 -13.56
CA VAL A 110 8.48 -7.16 -12.54
C VAL A 110 6.98 -7.39 -12.63
N ILE A 111 6.31 -7.67 -11.52
CA ILE A 111 4.87 -7.84 -11.47
C ILE A 111 4.31 -6.71 -10.61
N ASN A 112 3.38 -5.92 -11.14
CA ASN A 112 2.69 -4.90 -10.36
C ASN A 112 1.33 -5.42 -9.91
N THR A 113 1.09 -5.37 -8.60
CA THR A 113 -0.18 -5.77 -8.01
C THR A 113 -1.29 -4.78 -8.33
N HIS A 114 -0.97 -3.49 -8.39
CA HIS A 114 -1.88 -2.40 -8.76
C HIS A 114 -1.11 -1.10 -9.05
N ALA A 115 -1.80 -0.03 -9.44
CA ALA A 115 -1.21 1.18 -10.02
C ALA A 115 -0.84 2.28 -9.02
N HIS A 116 -0.86 2.05 -7.71
CA HIS A 116 -0.38 3.09 -6.80
C HIS A 116 1.12 3.30 -6.94
N ASP A 117 1.57 4.51 -6.65
CA ASP A 117 2.98 4.92 -6.82
C ASP A 117 3.95 3.99 -6.09
N ASN A 118 3.64 3.66 -4.86
CA ASN A 118 4.47 2.78 -4.02
C ASN A 118 4.51 1.31 -4.49
N HIS A 119 3.86 0.97 -5.61
CA HIS A 119 3.87 -0.36 -6.20
C HIS A 119 4.50 -0.40 -7.59
N CYS A 120 4.56 0.73 -8.32
CA CYS A 120 4.98 0.71 -9.72
C CYS A 120 5.94 1.83 -10.14
N SER A 121 6.23 2.82 -9.29
CA SER A 121 7.08 3.94 -9.71
C SER A 121 8.55 3.57 -9.92
N GLY A 122 9.04 2.52 -9.27
CA GLY A 122 10.41 2.03 -9.47
C GLY A 122 10.60 1.10 -10.68
N ASN A 123 9.56 0.83 -11.48
CA ASN A 123 9.64 -0.05 -12.66
C ASN A 123 10.79 0.32 -13.60
N CYS A 124 11.06 1.60 -13.79
CA CYS A 124 12.11 2.11 -14.70
C CYS A 124 13.55 1.65 -14.33
N LEU A 125 13.76 1.16 -13.11
CA LEU A 125 15.06 0.64 -12.65
C LEU A 125 15.33 -0.80 -13.12
N PHE A 126 14.33 -1.50 -13.64
CA PHE A 126 14.41 -2.90 -14.03
C PHE A 126 14.50 -3.04 -15.56
N LYS A 127 15.50 -2.34 -16.13
CA LYS A 127 15.73 -2.37 -17.58
C LYS A 127 15.99 -3.80 -18.07
N GLY A 128 15.27 -4.19 -19.12
CA GLY A 128 15.35 -5.53 -19.69
C GLY A 128 14.43 -6.58 -19.06
N ALA A 129 13.87 -6.32 -17.89
CA ALA A 129 12.82 -7.16 -17.33
C ALA A 129 11.47 -6.92 -18.02
N VAL A 130 10.66 -7.98 -18.11
CA VAL A 130 9.29 -7.89 -18.61
C VAL A 130 8.41 -7.37 -17.48
N ILE A 131 7.77 -6.22 -17.68
CA ILE A 131 6.79 -5.68 -16.72
C ILE A 131 5.44 -6.34 -16.99
N VAL A 132 4.88 -6.97 -15.95
CA VAL A 132 3.63 -7.75 -16.01
C VAL A 132 2.56 -7.08 -15.16
N GLY A 133 1.33 -6.97 -15.68
CA GLY A 133 0.19 -6.45 -14.94
C GLY A 133 -1.14 -6.75 -15.58
N HIS A 134 -2.23 -6.45 -14.88
CA HIS A 134 -3.58 -6.60 -15.43
C HIS A 134 -3.84 -5.63 -16.59
N ASN A 135 -4.76 -5.98 -17.51
CA ASN A 135 -5.14 -5.17 -18.67
C ASN A 135 -5.55 -3.72 -18.32
N ASN A 136 -6.11 -3.49 -17.14
CA ASN A 136 -6.50 -2.16 -16.67
C ASN A 136 -5.32 -1.35 -16.10
N LEU A 137 -4.18 -1.97 -15.83
CA LEU A 137 -3.05 -1.29 -15.19
C LEU A 137 -2.53 -0.07 -15.97
N PRO A 138 -2.40 -0.10 -17.31
CA PRO A 138 -1.96 1.09 -18.07
C PRO A 138 -2.89 2.29 -17.97
N GLU A 139 -4.20 2.07 -17.87
CA GLU A 139 -5.20 3.10 -17.64
C GLU A 139 -5.10 3.63 -16.20
N ASP A 140 -5.05 2.71 -15.26
CA ASP A 140 -4.93 2.99 -13.83
C ASP A 140 -3.65 3.78 -13.49
N MET A 141 -2.55 3.57 -14.24
CA MET A 141 -1.29 4.33 -14.10
C MET A 141 -1.34 5.77 -14.67
N GLN A 142 -2.40 6.19 -15.35
CA GLN A 142 -2.44 7.53 -15.94
C GLN A 142 -2.31 8.65 -14.91
N TRP A 143 -2.83 8.45 -13.70
CA TRP A 143 -2.73 9.45 -12.65
C TRP A 143 -1.26 9.70 -12.21
N LEU A 144 -0.37 8.69 -12.30
CA LEU A 144 1.06 8.87 -12.03
C LEU A 144 1.72 9.80 -13.03
N ILE A 145 1.33 9.68 -14.31
CA ILE A 145 1.82 10.54 -15.38
C ILE A 145 1.28 11.95 -15.15
N ARG A 146 -0.02 12.10 -14.95
CA ARG A 146 -0.68 13.39 -14.72
C ARG A 146 -0.12 14.11 -13.51
N ARG A 147 0.15 13.41 -12.40
CA ARG A 147 0.77 13.97 -11.21
C ARG A 147 2.12 14.65 -11.50
N GLN A 148 2.88 14.15 -12.47
CA GLN A 148 4.19 14.71 -12.84
C GLN A 148 4.10 15.77 -13.93
N THR A 149 3.11 15.68 -14.83
CA THR A 149 3.01 16.53 -16.03
C THR A 149 2.01 17.67 -15.91
N GLU A 150 0.98 17.55 -15.05
CA GLU A 150 0.01 18.62 -14.80
C GLU A 150 0.55 19.58 -13.73
N PRO A 151 0.85 20.87 -14.09
CA PRO A 151 1.54 21.80 -13.19
C PRO A 151 0.84 22.00 -11.85
N ASP A 152 -0.49 22.13 -11.86
CA ASP A 152 -1.27 22.37 -10.64
C ASP A 152 -1.32 21.13 -9.74
N TRP A 153 -1.36 19.92 -10.31
CA TRP A 153 -1.30 18.69 -9.53
C TRP A 153 0.08 18.51 -8.94
N LYS A 154 1.12 18.63 -9.76
CA LYS A 154 2.53 18.56 -9.32
C LYS A 154 2.81 19.52 -8.17
N ARG A 155 2.37 20.79 -8.30
CA ARG A 155 2.53 21.79 -7.25
C ARG A 155 1.83 21.38 -5.95
N ARG A 156 0.56 20.97 -6.00
CA ARG A 156 -0.17 20.51 -4.80
C ARG A 156 0.51 19.35 -4.12
N GLU A 157 1.03 18.40 -4.88
CA GLU A 157 1.74 17.25 -4.32
C GLU A 157 3.07 17.67 -3.66
N LEU A 158 3.84 18.53 -4.30
CA LEU A 158 5.07 19.09 -3.74
C LEU A 158 4.80 19.87 -2.46
N ASP A 159 3.76 20.71 -2.42
CA ASP A 159 3.35 21.46 -1.23
C ASP A 159 2.94 20.52 -0.09
N HIS A 160 2.19 19.46 -0.42
CA HIS A 160 1.78 18.45 0.55
C HIS A 160 2.99 17.73 1.15
N VAL A 161 3.91 17.22 0.32
CA VAL A 161 5.12 16.53 0.80
C VAL A 161 6.04 17.48 1.58
N ALA A 162 6.17 18.73 1.13
CA ALA A 162 6.91 19.75 1.88
C ALA A 162 6.32 20.00 3.28
N SER A 163 4.98 19.99 3.40
CA SER A 163 4.30 20.08 4.69
C SER A 163 4.60 18.88 5.59
N ILE A 164 4.54 17.66 5.04
CA ILE A 164 4.92 16.43 5.76
C ILE A 164 6.36 16.55 6.28
N LEU A 165 7.31 16.93 5.43
CA LEU A 165 8.72 17.07 5.79
C LEU A 165 8.95 18.12 6.87
N ARG A 166 8.25 19.25 6.83
CA ARG A 166 8.31 20.28 7.90
C ARG A 166 7.85 19.68 9.23
N ASN A 167 6.72 19.00 9.25
CA ASN A 167 6.16 18.40 10.46
C ASN A 167 7.08 17.31 11.04
N LEU A 168 7.64 16.45 10.19
CA LEU A 168 8.59 15.41 10.61
C LEU A 168 9.87 16.00 11.21
N ARG A 169 10.42 17.05 10.56
CA ARG A 169 11.61 17.75 11.07
C ARG A 169 11.35 18.44 12.41
N ALA A 170 10.16 19.02 12.60
CA ALA A 170 9.75 19.62 13.87
C ALA A 170 9.55 18.57 14.98
N ALA A 171 9.06 17.37 14.62
CA ALA A 171 8.85 16.28 15.58
C ALA A 171 10.15 15.54 15.96
N LEU A 172 11.19 15.58 15.12
CA LEU A 172 12.43 14.83 15.34
C LEU A 172 13.13 15.16 16.67
N PRO A 173 13.34 16.42 17.08
CA PRO A 173 13.94 16.73 18.38
C PRO A 173 13.10 16.23 19.55
N GLN A 174 11.76 16.24 19.42
CA GLN A 174 10.82 15.80 20.45
C GLN A 174 10.79 14.27 20.61
N SER A 175 11.33 13.52 19.65
CA SER A 175 11.46 12.07 19.70
C SER A 175 12.67 11.59 20.50
N ALA A 176 13.52 12.51 20.99
CA ALA A 176 14.69 12.19 21.79
C ALA A 176 14.30 11.37 23.03
N GLY A 177 14.95 10.23 23.22
CA GLY A 177 14.60 9.27 24.30
C GLY A 177 13.68 8.12 23.86
N ASN A 178 13.06 8.18 22.67
CA ASN A 178 12.36 7.04 22.07
C ASN A 178 13.05 6.62 20.76
N HIS A 179 13.99 5.70 20.87
CA HIS A 179 14.80 5.24 19.71
C HIS A 179 13.96 4.73 18.53
N MET A 180 12.87 4.01 18.81
CA MET A 180 11.99 3.49 17.75
C MET A 180 11.30 4.64 17.02
N TYR A 181 10.71 5.58 17.75
CA TYR A 181 10.02 6.72 17.16
C TYR A 181 10.98 7.64 16.40
N THR A 182 12.17 7.91 16.94
CA THR A 182 13.24 8.65 16.25
C THR A 182 13.62 7.96 14.93
N ARG A 183 13.77 6.62 14.95
CA ARG A 183 14.09 5.84 13.74
C ARG A 183 12.97 5.97 12.69
N LEU A 184 11.71 5.89 13.09
CA LEU A 184 10.56 6.05 12.19
C LEU A 184 10.55 7.44 11.53
N ILE A 185 10.70 8.52 12.32
CA ILE A 185 10.73 9.88 11.79
C ILE A 185 11.90 10.07 10.81
N ARG A 186 13.08 9.59 11.15
CA ARG A 186 14.25 9.67 10.25
C ARG A 186 14.03 8.90 8.94
N SER A 187 13.46 7.71 9.02
CA SER A 187 13.07 6.93 7.84
C SER A 187 12.12 7.70 6.93
N ASP A 188 11.11 8.35 7.51
CA ASP A 188 10.16 9.15 6.74
C ASP A 188 10.80 10.40 6.15
N ILE A 189 11.66 11.09 6.87
CA ILE A 189 12.41 12.24 6.34
C ILE A 189 13.28 11.81 5.14
N THR A 190 13.95 10.66 5.24
CA THR A 190 14.75 10.12 4.13
C THR A 190 13.86 9.78 2.93
N PHE A 191 12.77 9.05 3.17
CA PHE A 191 11.85 8.64 2.13
C PHE A 191 11.24 9.85 1.39
N TYR A 192 10.58 10.74 2.12
CA TYR A 192 9.92 11.90 1.50
C TYR A 192 10.93 12.88 0.90
N GLY A 193 12.14 12.96 1.44
CA GLY A 193 13.22 13.76 0.86
C GLY A 193 13.73 13.25 -0.49
N LEU A 194 13.71 11.94 -0.72
CA LEU A 194 14.02 11.33 -2.02
C LEU A 194 12.82 11.39 -2.97
N PHE A 195 11.63 11.12 -2.45
CA PHE A 195 10.40 11.18 -3.21
C PHE A 195 10.13 12.58 -3.80
N VAL A 196 10.34 13.65 -3.03
CA VAL A 196 10.16 15.02 -3.52
C VAL A 196 11.12 15.34 -4.67
N LYS A 197 12.38 14.86 -4.61
CA LYS A 197 13.35 15.05 -5.70
C LYS A 197 12.89 14.38 -7.00
N ASP A 198 12.34 13.16 -6.89
CA ASP A 198 11.79 12.47 -8.05
C ASP A 198 10.55 13.17 -8.61
N LEU A 199 9.70 13.76 -7.75
CA LEU A 199 8.60 14.60 -8.21
C LEU A 199 9.07 15.90 -8.91
N GLU A 200 10.09 16.56 -8.37
CA GLU A 200 10.66 17.78 -8.94
C GLU A 200 11.27 17.55 -10.33
N GLU A 201 12.12 16.53 -10.45
CA GLU A 201 12.85 16.20 -11.67
C GLU A 201 11.99 15.40 -12.68
N GLY A 202 11.01 14.66 -12.17
CA GLY A 202 10.24 13.69 -12.95
C GLY A 202 10.98 12.36 -13.13
N TYR A 203 10.24 11.30 -13.39
CA TYR A 203 10.77 9.97 -13.71
C TYR A 203 9.87 9.27 -14.74
N GLU A 204 10.45 8.30 -15.43
CA GLU A 204 9.71 7.50 -16.40
C GLU A 204 8.71 6.57 -15.72
N VAL A 205 7.43 6.67 -16.09
CA VAL A 205 6.39 5.72 -15.69
C VAL A 205 6.34 4.60 -16.70
N VAL A 206 6.97 3.46 -16.36
CA VAL A 206 7.04 2.30 -17.25
C VAL A 206 5.80 1.43 -17.03
N LYS A 207 5.00 1.32 -18.10
CA LYS A 207 3.78 0.51 -18.14
C LYS A 207 4.09 -0.97 -18.39
N PRO A 208 3.15 -1.89 -18.08
CA PRO A 208 3.34 -3.31 -18.38
C PRO A 208 3.49 -3.55 -19.87
N SER A 209 4.41 -4.44 -20.23
CA SER A 209 4.61 -4.95 -21.60
C SER A 209 3.96 -6.32 -21.80
N LEU A 210 3.65 -7.05 -20.74
CA LEU A 210 2.85 -8.26 -20.73
C LEU A 210 1.62 -8.04 -19.87
N MET A 211 0.44 -8.22 -20.44
CA MET A 211 -0.83 -7.97 -19.75
C MET A 211 -1.72 -9.21 -19.81
N PHE A 212 -2.63 -9.32 -18.81
CA PHE A 212 -3.59 -10.40 -18.74
C PHE A 212 -4.97 -9.88 -18.30
N ALA A 213 -6.02 -10.67 -18.56
CA ALA A 213 -7.40 -10.32 -18.23
C ALA A 213 -7.84 -10.89 -16.86
N ASP A 214 -8.06 -12.20 -16.79
CA ASP A 214 -8.60 -12.84 -15.60
C ASP A 214 -7.53 -13.59 -14.81
N ARG A 215 -6.78 -14.44 -15.50
CA ARG A 215 -5.71 -15.26 -14.93
C ARG A 215 -4.57 -15.41 -15.93
N HIS A 216 -3.36 -15.51 -15.40
CA HIS A 216 -2.17 -15.80 -16.20
C HIS A 216 -1.21 -16.66 -15.40
N THR A 217 -0.68 -17.72 -16.05
CA THR A 217 0.37 -18.54 -15.44
C THR A 217 1.69 -18.16 -16.08
N LEU A 218 2.60 -17.62 -15.28
CA LEU A 218 3.96 -17.31 -15.69
C LEU A 218 4.86 -18.49 -15.31
N ASP A 219 5.32 -19.23 -16.33
CA ASP A 219 6.28 -20.32 -16.17
C ASP A 219 7.69 -19.76 -16.00
N LEU A 220 8.35 -20.07 -14.90
CA LEU A 220 9.71 -19.66 -14.59
C LEU A 220 10.73 -20.81 -14.67
N GLY A 221 10.32 -21.95 -15.24
CA GLY A 221 11.11 -23.16 -15.46
C GLY A 221 11.04 -24.13 -14.29
N ASP A 222 11.45 -23.70 -13.10
CA ASP A 222 11.48 -24.50 -11.89
C ASP A 222 10.32 -24.20 -10.91
N LEU A 223 9.53 -23.18 -11.21
CA LEU A 223 8.29 -22.83 -10.52
C LEU A 223 7.35 -22.04 -11.44
N THR A 224 6.12 -21.87 -11.00
CA THR A 224 5.10 -21.09 -11.71
C THR A 224 4.55 -19.99 -10.80
N LEU A 225 4.14 -18.88 -11.40
CA LEU A 225 3.37 -17.85 -10.72
C LEU A 225 1.96 -17.81 -11.32
N GLU A 226 0.96 -17.93 -10.49
CA GLU A 226 -0.44 -17.75 -10.88
C GLU A 226 -0.86 -16.33 -10.56
N LEU A 227 -1.00 -15.49 -11.58
CA LEU A 227 -1.51 -14.13 -11.48
C LEU A 227 -3.04 -14.17 -11.61
N ILE A 228 -3.74 -13.56 -10.68
CA ILE A 228 -5.20 -13.63 -10.58
C ILE A 228 -5.74 -12.22 -10.43
N PHE A 229 -6.53 -11.77 -11.40
CA PHE A 229 -7.27 -10.52 -11.26
C PHE A 229 -8.36 -10.69 -10.19
N PHE A 230 -8.30 -9.85 -9.16
CA PHE A 230 -9.26 -9.92 -8.06
C PHE A 230 -10.57 -9.20 -8.39
N GLY A 231 -10.51 -8.19 -9.22
CA GLY A 231 -11.59 -7.26 -9.53
C GLY A 231 -11.20 -5.83 -9.21
N LYS A 232 -12.10 -4.88 -9.41
CA LYS A 232 -11.90 -3.46 -9.11
C LYS A 232 -12.26 -3.19 -7.65
N GLY A 233 -11.34 -3.45 -6.73
CA GLY A 233 -11.55 -3.26 -5.29
C GLY A 233 -10.88 -1.98 -4.81
N HIS A 234 -9.59 -2.06 -4.55
CA HIS A 234 -8.75 -0.93 -4.13
C HIS A 234 -8.30 -0.07 -5.32
N SER A 235 -8.15 -0.69 -6.49
CA SER A 235 -7.76 -0.08 -7.76
C SER A 235 -8.56 -0.67 -8.91
N LEU A 236 -8.27 -0.24 -10.15
CA LEU A 236 -8.85 -0.87 -11.34
C LEU A 236 -8.20 -2.22 -11.70
N SER A 237 -7.06 -2.53 -11.11
CA SER A 237 -6.12 -3.56 -11.59
C SER A 237 -5.69 -4.56 -10.52
N ASP A 238 -6.40 -4.66 -9.42
CA ASP A 238 -5.99 -5.47 -8.25
C ASP A 238 -5.67 -6.92 -8.64
N THR A 239 -4.42 -7.29 -8.42
CA THR A 239 -3.85 -8.58 -8.79
C THR A 239 -3.27 -9.29 -7.58
N LEU A 240 -3.62 -10.58 -7.43
CA LEU A 240 -2.96 -11.51 -6.52
C LEU A 240 -1.91 -12.31 -7.29
N VAL A 241 -0.85 -12.73 -6.59
CA VAL A 241 0.15 -13.63 -7.14
C VAL A 241 0.30 -14.83 -6.20
N TYR A 242 -0.06 -16.02 -6.69
CA TYR A 242 0.12 -17.26 -5.95
C TYR A 242 1.31 -18.05 -6.50
N ILE A 243 2.14 -18.57 -5.61
CA ILE A 243 3.34 -19.35 -5.90
C ILE A 243 3.14 -20.74 -5.32
N PRO A 244 2.56 -21.70 -6.09
CA PRO A 244 2.15 -23.01 -5.59
C PRO A 244 3.28 -23.80 -4.94
N GLN A 245 4.44 -23.85 -5.58
CA GLN A 245 5.60 -24.63 -5.15
C GLN A 245 6.19 -24.11 -3.82
N GLU A 246 6.04 -22.82 -3.56
CA GLU A 246 6.53 -22.16 -2.32
C GLU A 246 5.42 -21.93 -1.30
N ARG A 247 4.14 -22.19 -1.68
CA ARG A 247 2.94 -22.02 -0.84
C ARG A 247 2.79 -20.60 -0.30
N VAL A 248 3.18 -19.63 -1.14
CA VAL A 248 3.14 -18.19 -0.85
C VAL A 248 2.06 -17.53 -1.69
N LEU A 249 1.25 -16.70 -1.05
CA LEU A 249 0.25 -15.83 -1.70
C LEU A 249 0.62 -14.38 -1.43
N VAL A 250 0.83 -13.60 -2.50
CA VAL A 250 0.92 -12.13 -2.43
C VAL A 250 -0.45 -11.58 -2.76
N THR A 251 -1.03 -10.81 -1.83
CA THR A 251 -2.42 -10.35 -1.94
C THR A 251 -2.57 -8.94 -2.50
N GLY A 252 -1.46 -8.21 -2.72
CA GLY A 252 -1.61 -6.80 -3.05
C GLY A 252 -2.42 -6.06 -1.98
N ALA A 253 -3.24 -5.11 -2.39
CA ALA A 253 -4.04 -4.27 -1.49
C ALA A 253 -5.34 -4.93 -0.98
N ILE A 254 -5.60 -6.20 -1.34
CA ILE A 254 -6.82 -6.90 -0.93
C ILE A 254 -6.80 -7.25 0.56
N ALA A 255 -5.63 -7.61 1.09
CA ALA A 255 -5.39 -7.81 2.50
C ALA A 255 -4.25 -6.89 2.94
N TYR A 256 -4.56 -5.74 3.49
CA TYR A 256 -3.57 -4.71 3.84
C TYR A 256 -2.76 -5.08 5.09
N GLN A 257 -3.48 -5.35 6.17
CA GLN A 257 -2.93 -5.76 7.46
C GLN A 257 -4.02 -6.45 8.28
N ARG A 258 -3.59 -7.19 9.29
CA ARG A 258 -4.53 -7.88 10.18
C ARG A 258 -5.52 -6.91 10.83
N GLY A 259 -6.79 -7.20 10.64
CA GLY A 259 -7.89 -6.44 11.25
C GLY A 259 -8.24 -5.13 10.54
N GLN A 260 -7.67 -4.88 9.35
CA GLN A 260 -8.11 -3.77 8.50
C GLN A 260 -9.22 -4.22 7.56
N LEU A 261 -10.21 -3.35 7.37
CA LEU A 261 -11.31 -3.59 6.43
C LEU A 261 -10.79 -3.71 4.99
N PRO A 262 -11.24 -4.72 4.24
CA PRO A 262 -11.04 -4.76 2.80
C PRO A 262 -11.89 -3.69 2.11
N GLU A 263 -11.55 -3.34 0.88
CA GLU A 263 -12.16 -2.23 0.15
C GLU A 263 -13.14 -2.72 -0.92
N ILE A 264 -14.29 -2.03 -1.02
CA ILE A 264 -15.19 -2.06 -2.16
C ILE A 264 -15.06 -0.68 -2.82
N GLY A 265 -14.37 -0.60 -3.95
CA GLY A 265 -13.99 0.65 -4.59
C GLY A 265 -15.15 1.42 -5.22
N GLU A 266 -14.92 2.70 -5.49
CA GLU A 266 -15.90 3.55 -6.19
C GLU A 266 -16.20 3.06 -7.60
N GLN A 267 -15.26 2.37 -8.25
CA GLN A 267 -15.41 1.84 -9.60
C GLN A 267 -15.79 0.36 -9.63
N SER A 268 -16.00 -0.27 -8.46
CA SER A 268 -16.52 -1.63 -8.37
C SER A 268 -17.93 -1.71 -8.95
N GLN A 269 -18.19 -2.85 -9.58
CA GLN A 269 -19.51 -3.29 -10.06
C GLN A 269 -19.92 -4.57 -9.32
N LEU A 270 -21.17 -5.01 -9.46
CA LEU A 270 -21.65 -6.23 -8.80
C LEU A 270 -20.84 -7.47 -9.19
N GLN A 271 -20.43 -7.56 -10.46
CA GLN A 271 -19.56 -8.62 -10.94
C GLN A 271 -18.19 -8.66 -10.23
N ASP A 272 -17.65 -7.49 -9.82
CA ASP A 272 -16.39 -7.43 -9.06
C ASP A 272 -16.59 -7.99 -7.66
N VAL A 273 -17.69 -7.66 -6.98
CA VAL A 273 -18.02 -8.19 -5.65
C VAL A 273 -18.19 -9.72 -5.69
N HIS A 274 -18.86 -10.25 -6.72
CA HIS A 274 -18.97 -11.69 -6.93
C HIS A 274 -17.59 -12.32 -7.23
N ARG A 275 -16.73 -11.64 -7.97
CA ARG A 275 -15.36 -12.07 -8.26
C ARG A 275 -14.52 -12.13 -6.99
N PHE A 276 -14.61 -11.13 -6.09
CA PHE A 276 -13.92 -11.13 -4.79
C PHE A 276 -14.23 -12.40 -4.02
N LEU A 277 -15.51 -12.77 -3.94
CA LEU A 277 -15.95 -13.99 -3.26
C LEU A 277 -15.43 -15.23 -3.96
N ALA A 278 -15.58 -15.34 -5.29
CA ALA A 278 -15.16 -16.51 -6.05
C ALA A 278 -13.64 -16.76 -5.98
N VAL A 279 -12.84 -15.68 -6.03
CA VAL A 279 -11.37 -15.79 -5.91
C VAL A 279 -10.98 -16.24 -4.50
N LEU A 280 -11.57 -15.63 -3.46
CA LEU A 280 -11.29 -16.01 -2.08
C LEU A 280 -11.74 -17.45 -1.79
N ASP A 281 -12.91 -17.87 -2.28
CA ASP A 281 -13.39 -19.27 -2.15
C ASP A 281 -12.44 -20.25 -2.84
N SER A 282 -11.92 -19.90 -4.03
CA SER A 282 -10.92 -20.71 -4.73
C SER A 282 -9.62 -20.86 -3.92
N LEU A 283 -9.10 -19.76 -3.35
CA LEU A 283 -7.87 -19.75 -2.54
C LEU A 283 -8.04 -20.47 -1.19
N LEU A 284 -9.25 -20.46 -0.63
CA LEU A 284 -9.59 -21.14 0.61
C LEU A 284 -9.92 -22.62 0.41
N GLY A 285 -10.02 -23.08 -0.84
CA GLY A 285 -10.25 -24.48 -1.18
C GLY A 285 -9.21 -25.43 -0.58
N ASN A 286 -9.62 -26.67 -0.30
CA ASN A 286 -8.78 -27.66 0.41
C ASN A 286 -7.51 -28.06 -0.34
N CYS A 287 -7.52 -27.94 -1.68
CA CYS A 287 -6.36 -28.26 -2.53
C CYS A 287 -5.30 -27.15 -2.56
N VAL A 288 -5.65 -25.92 -2.19
CA VAL A 288 -4.71 -24.79 -2.18
C VAL A 288 -3.97 -24.73 -0.85
N LYS A 289 -2.65 -24.83 -0.90
CA LYS A 289 -1.78 -24.78 0.28
C LYS A 289 -1.10 -23.41 0.36
N ILE A 290 -1.35 -22.66 1.43
CA ILE A 290 -0.79 -21.34 1.68
C ILE A 290 -0.20 -21.36 3.09
N ASP A 291 1.12 -21.15 3.17
CA ASP A 291 1.85 -21.03 4.45
C ASP A 291 2.10 -19.56 4.79
N HIS A 292 2.32 -18.74 3.76
CA HIS A 292 2.59 -17.31 3.92
C HIS A 292 1.65 -16.49 3.04
N VAL A 293 1.03 -15.48 3.64
CA VAL A 293 0.23 -14.46 2.94
C VAL A 293 0.98 -13.13 3.08
N ILE A 294 1.37 -12.54 1.95
CA ILE A 294 2.13 -11.28 1.92
C ILE A 294 1.18 -10.18 1.46
N PRO A 295 0.78 -9.27 2.36
CA PRO A 295 -0.01 -8.10 2.00
C PRO A 295 0.86 -7.03 1.32
N SER A 296 0.24 -6.03 0.70
CA SER A 296 0.96 -4.87 0.16
C SER A 296 1.79 -4.15 1.22
N HIS A 297 1.32 -4.14 2.45
CA HIS A 297 1.89 -3.37 3.55
C HIS A 297 1.89 -4.21 4.82
N SER A 298 2.67 -3.76 5.83
CA SER A 298 2.75 -4.39 7.16
C SER A 298 3.36 -5.80 7.19
N ALA A 299 3.26 -6.45 8.35
CA ALA A 299 3.81 -7.79 8.56
C ALA A 299 3.05 -8.87 7.78
N PRO A 300 3.71 -9.96 7.38
CA PRO A 300 3.05 -11.11 6.76
C PRO A 300 1.86 -11.62 7.56
N LEU A 301 0.84 -12.07 6.85
CA LEU A 301 -0.37 -12.67 7.35
C LEU A 301 -0.29 -14.20 7.23
N GLN A 302 -1.30 -14.88 7.76
CA GLN A 302 -1.47 -16.32 7.63
C GLN A 302 -2.72 -16.63 6.81
N ARG A 303 -2.83 -17.87 6.31
CA ARG A 303 -4.03 -18.33 5.62
C ARG A 303 -5.32 -18.13 6.44
N SER A 304 -5.23 -18.26 7.76
CA SER A 304 -6.34 -18.02 8.69
C SER A 304 -6.84 -16.57 8.75
N ASP A 305 -6.10 -15.62 8.18
CA ASP A 305 -6.52 -14.21 8.10
C ASP A 305 -7.40 -13.93 6.86
N LEU A 306 -7.48 -14.86 5.90
CA LEU A 306 -8.30 -14.70 4.68
C LEU A 306 -9.80 -14.95 4.88
N PRO A 307 -10.27 -15.97 5.65
CA PRO A 307 -11.70 -16.19 5.86
C PRO A 307 -12.46 -14.97 6.37
N PRO A 308 -11.98 -14.21 7.36
CA PRO A 308 -12.66 -12.97 7.77
C PRO A 308 -12.87 -11.96 6.64
N ILE A 309 -11.92 -11.85 5.68
CA ILE A 309 -12.03 -10.96 4.52
C ILE A 309 -13.16 -11.45 3.59
N ARG A 310 -13.18 -12.75 3.30
CA ARG A 310 -14.23 -13.37 2.50
C ARG A 310 -15.62 -13.17 3.13
N ASP A 311 -15.72 -13.40 4.45
CA ASP A 311 -16.96 -13.27 5.20
C ASP A 311 -17.44 -11.82 5.27
N TYR A 312 -16.50 -10.87 5.32
CA TYR A 312 -16.82 -9.45 5.23
C TYR A 312 -17.55 -9.12 3.92
N TYR A 313 -16.98 -9.49 2.76
CA TYR A 313 -17.61 -9.21 1.47
C TYR A 313 -18.99 -9.88 1.35
N GLN A 314 -19.10 -11.16 1.75
CA GLN A 314 -20.38 -11.88 1.72
C GLN A 314 -21.43 -11.21 2.60
N ARG A 315 -21.03 -10.84 3.82
CA ARG A 315 -21.94 -10.22 4.78
C ARG A 315 -22.35 -8.82 4.34
N MET A 316 -21.42 -8.03 3.83
CA MET A 316 -21.72 -6.70 3.26
C MET A 316 -22.76 -6.79 2.16
N LEU A 317 -22.58 -7.71 1.20
CA LEU A 317 -23.51 -7.90 0.11
C LEU A 317 -24.92 -8.26 0.65
N THR A 318 -25.00 -9.27 1.52
CA THR A 318 -26.28 -9.74 2.10
C THR A 318 -26.99 -8.65 2.93
N GLU A 319 -26.27 -7.96 3.79
CA GLU A 319 -26.85 -6.97 4.71
C GLU A 319 -27.31 -5.70 3.98
N VAL A 320 -26.55 -5.23 2.97
CA VAL A 320 -26.96 -4.05 2.18
C VAL A 320 -28.16 -4.40 1.29
N GLN A 321 -28.20 -5.58 0.69
CA GLN A 321 -29.38 -6.07 -0.04
C GLN A 321 -30.63 -6.14 0.86
N ALA A 322 -30.48 -6.73 2.05
CA ALA A 322 -31.58 -6.83 3.01
C ALA A 322 -32.06 -5.46 3.50
N ALA A 323 -31.16 -4.51 3.75
CA ALA A 323 -31.51 -3.15 4.13
C ALA A 323 -32.36 -2.46 3.06
N ARG A 324 -31.97 -2.58 1.79
CA ARG A 324 -32.73 -2.04 0.64
C ARG A 324 -34.13 -2.66 0.52
N GLN A 325 -34.22 -4.00 0.64
CA GLN A 325 -35.50 -4.72 0.59
C GLN A 325 -36.43 -4.31 1.74
N GLN A 326 -35.87 -3.94 2.90
CA GLN A 326 -36.62 -3.42 4.05
C GLN A 326 -36.98 -1.93 3.92
N GLY A 327 -36.60 -1.25 2.84
CA GLY A 327 -36.89 0.16 2.62
C GLY A 327 -36.06 1.13 3.51
N LEU A 328 -34.93 0.66 4.05
CA LEU A 328 -34.02 1.53 4.82
C LEU A 328 -33.37 2.58 3.90
N THR A 329 -33.05 3.74 4.44
CA THR A 329 -32.24 4.74 3.71
C THR A 329 -30.74 4.35 3.74
N LEU A 330 -29.93 5.01 2.93
CA LEU A 330 -28.49 4.85 2.94
C LEU A 330 -27.91 5.15 4.33
N GLU A 331 -28.33 6.26 4.95
CA GLU A 331 -27.86 6.69 6.28
C GLU A 331 -28.22 5.67 7.36
N GLN A 332 -29.44 5.13 7.32
CA GLN A 332 -29.86 4.07 8.24
C GLN A 332 -29.03 2.80 8.05
N THR A 333 -28.70 2.49 6.80
CA THR A 333 -27.87 1.31 6.46
C THR A 333 -26.43 1.49 6.95
N VAL A 334 -25.83 2.66 6.75
CA VAL A 334 -24.49 3.00 7.28
C VAL A 334 -24.47 2.85 8.81
N ALA A 335 -25.46 3.42 9.50
CA ALA A 335 -25.54 3.31 10.97
C ALA A 335 -25.72 1.85 11.46
N ARG A 336 -26.53 1.05 10.75
CA ARG A 336 -26.76 -0.36 11.05
C ARG A 336 -25.53 -1.23 10.88
N LEU A 337 -24.64 -0.90 9.91
CA LEU A 337 -23.47 -1.69 9.55
C LEU A 337 -22.17 -1.17 10.19
N ALA A 338 -22.25 -0.51 11.34
CA ALA A 338 -21.07 -0.04 12.05
C ALA A 338 -20.11 -1.22 12.38
N VAL A 339 -18.80 -0.98 12.17
CA VAL A 339 -17.73 -2.00 12.31
C VAL A 339 -17.78 -2.71 13.65
N ARG A 340 -17.86 -1.93 14.75
CA ARG A 340 -17.79 -2.45 16.13
C ARG A 340 -18.83 -3.52 16.45
N THR A 341 -20.00 -3.42 15.85
CA THR A 341 -21.12 -4.32 16.16
C THR A 341 -21.27 -5.48 15.17
N LYS A 342 -20.85 -5.26 13.93
CA LYS A 342 -21.10 -6.20 12.84
C LYS A 342 -19.88 -6.97 12.36
N PHE A 343 -18.70 -6.39 12.50
CA PHE A 343 -17.46 -6.94 11.95
C PHE A 343 -16.34 -6.97 12.99
N PRO A 344 -16.45 -7.79 14.05
CA PRO A 344 -15.51 -7.79 15.19
C PRO A 344 -14.09 -8.22 14.84
N ALA A 345 -13.89 -8.87 13.71
CA ALA A 345 -12.55 -9.21 13.20
C ALA A 345 -11.78 -7.99 12.70
N PHE A 346 -12.46 -6.86 12.48
CA PHE A 346 -11.89 -5.65 11.91
C PHE A 346 -11.89 -4.49 12.92
N ARG A 347 -11.01 -3.54 12.67
CA ARG A 347 -10.89 -2.31 13.46
C ARG A 347 -11.40 -1.13 12.66
N ASP A 348 -12.00 -0.18 13.34
CA ASP A 348 -12.35 1.12 12.78
C ASP A 348 -11.17 2.06 13.07
N PRO A 349 -10.40 2.47 12.07
CA PRO A 349 -9.25 3.34 12.29
C PRO A 349 -9.69 4.71 12.83
N PRO A 350 -8.84 5.38 13.65
CA PRO A 350 -9.15 6.72 14.16
C PRO A 350 -9.14 7.77 13.03
N PRO A 351 -9.78 8.94 13.24
CA PRO A 351 -9.66 10.08 12.34
C PRO A 351 -8.19 10.40 12.02
N GLY A 352 -7.93 10.74 10.76
CA GLY A 352 -6.57 11.00 10.26
C GLY A 352 -5.81 9.77 9.79
N HIS A 353 -6.30 8.57 10.05
CA HIS A 353 -5.78 7.36 9.41
C HIS A 353 -6.39 7.22 8.01
N TRP A 354 -5.60 6.78 7.01
CA TRP A 354 -6.07 6.64 5.63
C TRP A 354 -7.30 5.70 5.47
N GLY A 355 -7.41 4.67 6.32
CA GLY A 355 -8.57 3.77 6.36
C GLY A 355 -9.78 4.31 7.14
N TYR A 356 -9.71 5.53 7.70
CA TYR A 356 -10.83 6.12 8.41
C TYR A 356 -12.05 6.29 7.51
N GLY A 357 -13.22 5.87 7.99
CA GLY A 357 -14.46 5.91 7.22
C GLY A 357 -14.56 4.86 6.10
N MET A 358 -13.68 3.87 6.04
CA MET A 358 -13.69 2.80 5.02
C MET A 358 -15.03 2.05 5.03
N GLN A 359 -15.56 1.71 6.21
CA GLN A 359 -16.85 1.05 6.33
C GLN A 359 -17.99 1.85 5.68
N GLU A 360 -18.04 3.14 5.96
CA GLU A 360 -19.05 4.02 5.38
C GLU A 360 -18.91 4.10 3.84
N ARG A 361 -17.67 4.22 3.35
CA ARG A 361 -17.41 4.19 1.89
C ARG A 361 -17.84 2.86 1.27
N ASN A 362 -17.50 1.74 1.88
CA ASN A 362 -17.90 0.41 1.40
C ASN A 362 -19.41 0.25 1.35
N VAL A 363 -20.15 0.72 2.37
CA VAL A 363 -21.63 0.71 2.36
C VAL A 363 -22.17 1.59 1.23
N LYS A 364 -21.65 2.81 1.07
CA LYS A 364 -22.07 3.75 0.01
C LYS A 364 -21.83 3.17 -1.39
N ASN A 365 -20.65 2.60 -1.61
CA ASN A 365 -20.27 2.01 -2.90
C ASN A 365 -21.16 0.80 -3.22
N LEU A 366 -21.37 -0.09 -2.27
CA LEU A 366 -22.22 -1.26 -2.48
C LEU A 366 -23.69 -0.87 -2.65
N TRP A 367 -24.16 0.15 -1.93
CA TRP A 367 -25.50 0.71 -2.13
C TRP A 367 -25.70 1.24 -3.56
N ARG A 368 -24.72 2.01 -4.09
CA ARG A 368 -24.73 2.47 -5.48
C ARG A 368 -24.76 1.30 -6.45
N ILE A 369 -23.85 0.33 -6.30
CA ILE A 369 -23.76 -0.88 -7.13
C ILE A 369 -25.09 -1.59 -7.23
N LEU A 370 -25.73 -1.84 -6.10
CA LEU A 370 -27.03 -2.51 -6.05
C LEU A 370 -28.20 -1.66 -6.54
N SER A 371 -28.04 -0.31 -6.65
CA SER A 371 -29.04 0.56 -7.23
C SER A 371 -28.98 0.58 -8.75
N GLU A 372 -27.78 0.46 -9.32
CA GLU A 372 -27.56 0.44 -10.77
C GLU A 372 -28.07 -0.85 -11.41
N GLU A 373 -28.11 -1.97 -10.66
CA GLU A 373 -28.60 -3.29 -11.13
C GLU A 373 -30.12 -3.41 -11.15
N GLN A 374 -30.84 -2.54 -10.44
CA GLN A 374 -32.30 -2.53 -10.48
C GLN A 374 -32.77 -1.44 -11.45
N PRO A 375 -33.36 -1.75 -12.61
CA PRO A 375 -34.04 -0.73 -13.40
C PRO A 375 -35.08 -0.06 -12.51
N GLN A 376 -35.04 1.29 -12.48
CA GLN A 376 -36.12 2.05 -11.83
C GLN A 376 -37.43 1.69 -12.52
N PRO A 377 -38.54 1.47 -11.76
CA PRO A 377 -39.84 1.12 -12.30
C PRO A 377 -40.39 2.21 -13.20
#